data_13239a60e518e7fc4ba1496e170b8a25
#
_entry.id   13239a60e518e7fc4ba1496e170b8a25
#
_cell.length_a   1.000
_cell.length_b   1.000
_cell.length_c   1.000
_cell.angle_alpha   90.00
_cell.angle_beta   90.00
_cell.angle_gamma   90.00
#
_symmetry.space_group_name_H-M   'P 1'
#
loop_
_entity.id
_entity.type
_entity.pdbx_description
1 polymer ?
#
loop_
_entity_poly.entity_id
_entity_poly.type
_entity_poly.pdbx_seq_one_letter_code
_entity_poly.pdbx_strand_id
1 'polypeptide(L)'
;MITLKNNNGIPKYTQIIQSIEKAIEQKVLQLNEKLPSINKVVLTHNISRDTVLQAYDELKKRGVIYAILGKGYYVKSTEIKPKKRFFLLFDELNIFKEDLYNSFLKTIGSEAEIDLYFHHFNTNQFKKLIQESKGNYNKYIIMPTNLIEATESIKTLPHKDVFILDQTNPDLLQFPAVYQNFVKDIYDGLAKGKQHLQRYSKLILIFPGFREPIGLKIGFERFCHDFNFNHEIIADFTDINVIQNCVYIIPSDRDLVQVIEQAKRQKLQLGVDYGIISYNETPLKKLVENGITTISTDFETMGKTLAEMILKNSKTQIENPSRIIIRNSI
;
A
#
# COMPACT_ATOMS: atom_id res chain seq x y z
N MET A 1 17.84 -19.90 -27.53
CA MET A 1 17.74 -18.46 -27.26
C MET A 1 16.39 -18.07 -26.68
N ILE A 2 15.29 -18.06 -27.43
CA ILE A 2 13.95 -17.85 -26.85
C ILE A 2 13.47 -19.17 -26.22
N THR A 3 13.01 -19.08 -24.95
CA THR A 3 12.49 -20.25 -24.21
C THR A 3 11.12 -19.89 -23.64
N LEU A 4 10.09 -20.65 -24.01
CA LEU A 4 8.72 -20.46 -23.53
C LEU A 4 8.27 -21.64 -22.68
N LYS A 5 7.69 -21.34 -21.52
CA LYS A 5 7.10 -22.34 -20.62
C LYS A 5 5.58 -22.23 -20.68
N ASN A 6 4.90 -23.36 -20.70
CA ASN A 6 3.43 -23.41 -20.57
C ASN A 6 3.06 -23.37 -19.07
N ASN A 7 1.90 -22.81 -18.75
CA ASN A 7 1.28 -22.82 -17.41
C ASN A 7 2.10 -22.20 -16.26
N ASN A 8 2.96 -21.23 -16.54
CA ASN A 8 3.71 -20.52 -15.50
C ASN A 8 3.10 -19.14 -15.10
N GLY A 9 1.92 -18.81 -15.64
CA GLY A 9 1.23 -17.56 -15.35
C GLY A 9 1.84 -16.31 -15.98
N ILE A 10 2.97 -16.42 -16.70
CA ILE A 10 3.62 -15.31 -17.39
C ILE A 10 3.14 -15.26 -18.84
N PRO A 11 2.64 -14.10 -19.34
CA PRO A 11 2.26 -13.95 -20.74
C PRO A 11 3.38 -14.33 -21.70
N LYS A 12 3.04 -14.95 -22.83
CA LYS A 12 4.05 -15.42 -23.79
C LYS A 12 4.93 -14.30 -24.33
N TYR A 13 4.35 -13.11 -24.60
CA TYR A 13 5.15 -11.96 -25.06
C TYR A 13 6.19 -11.51 -24.01
N THR A 14 5.84 -11.53 -22.72
CA THR A 14 6.77 -11.22 -21.64
C THR A 14 7.91 -12.23 -21.55
N GLN A 15 7.60 -13.52 -21.75
CA GLN A 15 8.63 -14.58 -21.78
C GLN A 15 9.61 -14.41 -22.95
N ILE A 16 9.12 -13.94 -24.11
CA ILE A 16 9.99 -13.62 -25.27
C ILE A 16 10.94 -12.49 -24.91
N ILE A 17 10.41 -11.40 -24.32
CA ILE A 17 11.21 -10.25 -23.87
C ILE A 17 12.31 -10.70 -22.93
N GLN A 18 11.94 -11.39 -21.85
CA GLN A 18 12.88 -11.89 -20.84
C GLN A 18 13.95 -12.83 -21.42
N SER A 19 13.57 -13.67 -22.41
CA SER A 19 14.53 -14.57 -23.07
C SER A 19 15.54 -13.82 -23.89
N ILE A 20 15.12 -12.76 -24.60
CA ILE A 20 16.03 -11.93 -25.43
C ILE A 20 16.94 -11.09 -24.53
N GLU A 21 16.42 -10.44 -23.50
CA GLU A 21 17.18 -9.67 -22.52
C GLU A 21 18.24 -10.56 -21.86
N LYS A 22 17.86 -11.74 -21.39
CA LYS A 22 18.78 -12.71 -20.80
C LYS A 22 19.88 -13.17 -21.79
N ALA A 23 19.51 -13.38 -23.06
CA ALA A 23 20.48 -13.75 -24.08
C ALA A 23 21.53 -12.65 -24.34
N ILE A 24 21.12 -11.38 -24.24
CA ILE A 24 22.01 -10.22 -24.35
C ILE A 24 22.89 -10.10 -23.08
N GLU A 25 22.33 -10.23 -21.89
CA GLU A 25 23.09 -10.23 -20.61
C GLU A 25 24.13 -11.33 -20.57
N GLN A 26 23.80 -12.52 -21.06
CA GLN A 26 24.69 -13.67 -21.17
C GLN A 26 25.66 -13.59 -22.34
N LYS A 27 25.67 -12.48 -23.12
CA LYS A 27 26.47 -12.28 -24.32
C LYS A 27 26.25 -13.32 -25.43
N VAL A 28 25.11 -14.02 -25.40
CA VAL A 28 24.65 -14.91 -26.49
C VAL A 28 24.14 -14.13 -27.68
N LEU A 29 23.61 -12.92 -27.43
CA LEU A 29 23.29 -11.91 -28.43
C LEU A 29 24.16 -10.67 -28.20
N GLN A 30 24.86 -10.24 -29.25
CA GLN A 30 25.77 -9.09 -29.19
C GLN A 30 25.20 -7.87 -29.91
N LEU A 31 25.83 -6.73 -29.73
CA LEU A 31 25.45 -5.48 -30.41
C LEU A 31 25.42 -5.69 -31.94
N ASN A 32 24.38 -5.19 -32.59
CA ASN A 32 24.10 -5.35 -34.02
C ASN A 32 23.86 -6.79 -34.49
N GLU A 33 23.76 -7.74 -33.59
CA GLU A 33 23.42 -9.12 -33.95
C GLU A 33 21.92 -9.24 -34.28
N LYS A 34 21.63 -10.08 -35.28
CA LYS A 34 20.26 -10.28 -35.79
C LYS A 34 19.43 -11.21 -34.89
N LEU A 35 18.25 -10.75 -34.50
CA LEU A 35 17.28 -11.58 -33.81
C LEU A 35 16.57 -12.56 -34.77
N PRO A 36 15.98 -13.66 -34.25
CA PRO A 36 15.10 -14.51 -35.04
C PRO A 36 13.98 -13.71 -35.67
N SER A 37 13.61 -14.05 -36.90
CA SER A 37 12.45 -13.39 -37.52
C SER A 37 11.16 -13.75 -36.77
N ILE A 38 10.16 -12.85 -36.85
CA ILE A 38 8.84 -13.07 -36.25
C ILE A 38 8.30 -14.42 -36.68
N ASN A 39 8.33 -14.75 -37.97
CA ASN A 39 7.84 -16.01 -38.49
C ASN A 39 8.59 -17.21 -37.93
N LYS A 40 9.91 -17.11 -37.76
CA LYS A 40 10.72 -18.18 -37.12
C LYS A 40 10.27 -18.44 -35.69
N VAL A 41 10.03 -17.39 -34.88
CA VAL A 41 9.54 -17.53 -33.49
C VAL A 41 8.15 -18.13 -33.45
N VAL A 42 7.24 -17.66 -34.31
CA VAL A 42 5.87 -18.21 -34.47
C VAL A 42 5.91 -19.72 -34.73
N LEU A 43 6.68 -20.14 -35.72
CA LEU A 43 6.77 -21.56 -36.12
C LEU A 43 7.44 -22.41 -35.05
N THR A 44 8.54 -21.90 -34.41
CA THR A 44 9.30 -22.68 -33.42
C THR A 44 8.51 -22.91 -32.14
N HIS A 45 7.67 -21.93 -31.73
CA HIS A 45 6.99 -21.97 -30.43
C HIS A 45 5.48 -22.14 -30.52
N ASN A 46 4.91 -22.25 -31.70
CA ASN A 46 3.47 -22.40 -31.97
C ASN A 46 2.63 -21.33 -31.25
N ILE A 47 2.98 -20.05 -31.47
CA ILE A 47 2.29 -18.89 -30.87
C ILE A 47 1.83 -17.92 -31.96
N SER A 48 0.89 -17.00 -31.60
CA SER A 48 0.38 -16.04 -32.56
C SER A 48 1.45 -15.03 -33.01
N ARG A 49 1.33 -14.54 -34.25
CA ARG A 49 2.20 -13.49 -34.78
C ARG A 49 2.14 -12.22 -33.94
N ASP A 50 0.93 -11.86 -33.48
CA ASP A 50 0.71 -10.65 -32.67
C ASP A 50 1.44 -10.71 -31.34
N THR A 51 1.52 -11.88 -30.70
CA THR A 51 2.28 -12.10 -29.46
C THR A 51 3.78 -11.80 -29.68
N VAL A 52 4.35 -12.21 -30.81
CA VAL A 52 5.75 -11.96 -31.12
C VAL A 52 5.98 -10.50 -31.48
N LEU A 53 5.06 -9.91 -32.27
CA LEU A 53 5.11 -8.47 -32.62
C LEU A 53 5.05 -7.60 -31.37
N GLN A 54 4.14 -7.89 -30.44
CA GLN A 54 4.02 -7.16 -29.18
C GLN A 54 5.33 -7.20 -28.39
N ALA A 55 6.00 -8.35 -28.32
CA ALA A 55 7.29 -8.47 -27.63
C ALA A 55 8.39 -7.66 -28.31
N TYR A 56 8.45 -7.70 -29.65
CA TYR A 56 9.49 -7.00 -30.40
C TYR A 56 9.26 -5.48 -30.43
N ASP A 57 8.01 -5.04 -30.48
CA ASP A 57 7.66 -3.61 -30.39
C ASP A 57 7.99 -3.05 -29.01
N GLU A 58 7.76 -3.82 -27.95
CA GLU A 58 8.13 -3.42 -26.60
C GLU A 58 9.66 -3.30 -26.44
N LEU A 59 10.42 -4.29 -26.91
CA LEU A 59 11.89 -4.22 -26.93
C LEU A 59 12.42 -3.03 -27.76
N LYS A 60 11.74 -2.70 -28.87
CA LYS A 60 12.07 -1.55 -29.70
C LYS A 60 11.78 -0.23 -28.98
N LYS A 61 10.63 -0.10 -28.31
CA LYS A 61 10.28 1.06 -27.47
C LYS A 61 11.30 1.29 -26.37
N ARG A 62 11.78 0.22 -25.74
CA ARG A 62 12.82 0.27 -24.71
C ARG A 62 14.23 0.56 -25.28
N GLY A 63 14.38 0.66 -26.59
CA GLY A 63 15.67 0.88 -27.22
C GLY A 63 16.63 -0.31 -27.16
N VAL A 64 16.16 -1.49 -26.81
CA VAL A 64 16.96 -2.75 -26.75
C VAL A 64 17.25 -3.28 -28.15
N ILE A 65 16.28 -3.16 -29.05
CA ILE A 65 16.42 -3.60 -30.44
C ILE A 65 16.00 -2.49 -31.42
N TYR A 66 16.40 -2.64 -32.68
CA TYR A 66 15.93 -1.80 -33.77
C TYR A 66 15.56 -2.66 -34.98
N ALA A 67 14.72 -2.11 -35.85
CA ALA A 67 14.26 -2.79 -37.06
C ALA A 67 14.91 -2.15 -38.30
N ILE A 68 15.37 -2.98 -39.25
CA ILE A 68 15.75 -2.58 -40.58
C ILE A 68 14.69 -3.13 -41.55
N LEU A 69 14.07 -2.22 -42.30
CA LEU A 69 13.03 -2.58 -43.25
C LEU A 69 13.55 -3.65 -44.25
N GLY A 70 12.82 -4.74 -44.38
CA GLY A 70 13.18 -5.88 -45.26
C GLY A 70 14.30 -6.77 -44.71
N LYS A 71 15.03 -6.38 -43.67
CA LYS A 71 16.16 -7.17 -43.12
C LYS A 71 15.87 -7.81 -41.77
N GLY A 72 14.95 -7.24 -40.96
CA GLY A 72 14.54 -7.79 -39.64
C GLY A 72 14.96 -6.95 -38.45
N TYR A 73 15.08 -7.58 -37.29
CA TYR A 73 15.37 -6.93 -36.01
C TYR A 73 16.80 -7.23 -35.55
N TYR A 74 17.43 -6.25 -34.92
CA TYR A 74 18.83 -6.30 -34.48
C TYR A 74 18.99 -5.71 -33.09
N VAL A 75 19.98 -6.17 -32.33
CA VAL A 75 20.30 -5.62 -31.00
C VAL A 75 20.85 -4.21 -31.16
N LYS A 76 20.22 -3.25 -30.48
CA LYS A 76 20.63 -1.83 -30.48
C LYS A 76 21.48 -1.47 -29.27
N SER A 77 21.26 -2.11 -28.13
CA SER A 77 22.00 -1.86 -26.90
C SER A 77 22.23 -3.18 -26.16
N THR A 78 23.44 -3.33 -25.64
CA THR A 78 23.78 -4.41 -24.72
C THR A 78 23.78 -3.96 -23.25
N GLU A 79 23.63 -2.67 -23.00
CA GLU A 79 23.35 -2.12 -21.69
C GLU A 79 21.84 -2.20 -21.43
N ILE A 80 21.37 -3.42 -21.24
CA ILE A 80 20.01 -3.64 -20.79
C ILE A 80 20.02 -3.44 -19.28
N LYS A 81 19.59 -2.26 -18.85
CA LYS A 81 19.02 -2.14 -17.52
C LYS A 81 17.54 -2.52 -17.67
N PRO A 82 17.13 -3.75 -17.36
CA PRO A 82 15.72 -4.10 -17.36
C PRO A 82 15.08 -3.18 -16.34
N LYS A 83 14.31 -2.20 -16.79
CA LYS A 83 13.51 -1.38 -15.87
C LYS A 83 12.59 -2.33 -15.15
N LYS A 84 12.86 -2.50 -13.86
CA LYS A 84 11.96 -3.27 -12.99
C LYS A 84 10.62 -2.57 -13.01
N ARG A 85 9.54 -3.33 -13.03
CA ARG A 85 8.17 -2.79 -12.91
C ARG A 85 7.58 -3.32 -11.63
N PHE A 86 7.07 -2.42 -10.81
CA PHE A 86 6.43 -2.77 -9.55
C PHE A 86 4.95 -2.45 -9.61
N PHE A 87 4.15 -3.40 -9.16
CA PHE A 87 2.71 -3.27 -8.99
C PHE A 87 2.42 -2.85 -7.56
N LEU A 88 1.85 -1.68 -7.37
CA LEU A 88 1.36 -1.21 -6.08
C LEU A 88 -0.16 -1.24 -6.09
N LEU A 89 -0.76 -1.95 -5.13
CA LEU A 89 -2.20 -2.02 -4.95
C LEU A 89 -2.56 -1.48 -3.57
N PHE A 90 -3.14 -0.29 -3.56
CA PHE A 90 -3.63 0.38 -2.36
C PHE A 90 -5.15 0.22 -2.23
N ASP A 91 -5.67 0.43 -1.04
CA ASP A 91 -7.12 0.47 -0.80
C ASP A 91 -7.74 1.78 -1.34
N GLU A 92 -7.20 2.93 -0.95
CA GLU A 92 -7.60 4.26 -1.43
C GLU A 92 -6.42 5.24 -1.35
N LEU A 93 -6.56 6.40 -1.99
CA LEU A 93 -5.60 7.49 -1.84
C LEU A 93 -6.13 8.52 -0.83
N ASN A 94 -5.27 8.89 0.10
CA ASN A 94 -5.47 9.98 1.04
C ASN A 94 -4.12 10.61 1.40
N ILE A 95 -4.13 11.72 2.13
CA ILE A 95 -2.93 12.53 2.41
C ILE A 95 -1.78 11.70 3.01
N PHE A 96 -2.06 10.87 4.00
CA PHE A 96 -0.99 10.09 4.65
C PHE A 96 -0.48 8.92 3.78
N LYS A 97 -1.30 8.36 2.89
CA LYS A 97 -0.85 7.37 1.89
C LYS A 97 -0.07 8.01 0.74
N GLU A 98 -0.34 9.28 0.46
CA GLU A 98 0.49 10.08 -0.44
C GLU A 98 1.91 10.27 0.13
N ASP A 99 2.05 10.57 1.43
CA ASP A 99 3.35 10.67 2.11
C ASP A 99 4.13 9.35 2.03
N LEU A 100 3.44 8.22 2.29
CA LEU A 100 4.01 6.88 2.13
C LEU A 100 4.51 6.64 0.69
N TYR A 101 3.67 6.92 -0.29
CA TYR A 101 3.97 6.72 -1.70
C TYR A 101 5.15 7.58 -2.15
N ASN A 102 5.16 8.86 -1.79
CA ASN A 102 6.25 9.78 -2.13
C ASN A 102 7.59 9.37 -1.50
N SER A 103 7.57 8.93 -0.24
CA SER A 103 8.75 8.39 0.44
C SER A 103 9.26 7.10 -0.21
N PHE A 104 8.34 6.21 -0.60
CA PHE A 104 8.65 5.00 -1.36
C PHE A 104 9.33 5.34 -2.70
N LEU A 105 8.72 6.23 -3.50
CA LEU A 105 9.28 6.66 -4.79
C LEU A 105 10.66 7.28 -4.65
N LYS A 106 10.83 8.17 -3.68
CA LYS A 106 12.11 8.83 -3.40
C LYS A 106 13.21 7.81 -3.09
N THR A 107 12.88 6.74 -2.40
CA THR A 107 13.85 5.72 -1.98
C THR A 107 14.15 4.73 -3.12
N ILE A 108 13.15 4.33 -3.91
CA ILE A 108 13.33 3.47 -5.10
C ILE A 108 14.10 4.22 -6.20
N GLY A 109 13.89 5.52 -6.36
CA GLY A 109 14.52 6.34 -7.38
C GLY A 109 14.21 5.83 -8.81
N SER A 110 15.25 5.70 -9.64
CA SER A 110 15.13 5.24 -11.04
C SER A 110 15.22 3.70 -11.21
N GLU A 111 15.26 2.93 -10.12
CA GLU A 111 15.45 1.48 -10.15
C GLU A 111 14.23 0.73 -10.73
N ALA A 112 13.05 1.33 -10.68
CA ALA A 112 11.82 0.72 -11.19
C ALA A 112 10.82 1.74 -11.72
N GLU A 113 9.94 1.28 -12.61
CA GLU A 113 8.69 1.93 -12.98
C GLU A 113 7.59 1.44 -12.04
N ILE A 114 6.74 2.35 -11.57
CA ILE A 114 5.71 2.05 -10.58
C ILE A 114 4.34 2.23 -11.21
N ASP A 115 3.53 1.18 -11.20
CA ASP A 115 2.12 1.24 -11.57
C ASP A 115 1.27 1.16 -10.29
N LEU A 116 0.57 2.25 -9.96
CA LEU A 116 -0.27 2.35 -8.77
C LEU A 116 -1.73 2.14 -9.12
N TYR A 117 -2.38 1.23 -8.40
CA TYR A 117 -3.79 0.86 -8.53
C TYR A 117 -4.53 0.97 -7.20
N PHE A 118 -5.86 1.09 -7.27
CA PHE A 118 -6.73 1.20 -6.11
C PHE A 118 -7.87 0.19 -6.20
N HIS A 119 -8.13 -0.54 -5.10
CA HIS A 119 -9.24 -1.48 -5.04
C HIS A 119 -10.50 -0.92 -4.33
N HIS A 120 -10.39 0.25 -3.67
CA HIS A 120 -11.50 0.96 -3.02
C HIS A 120 -12.35 0.08 -2.09
N PHE A 121 -11.71 -0.82 -1.32
CA PHE A 121 -12.37 -1.80 -0.43
C PHE A 121 -13.34 -2.75 -1.18
N ASN A 122 -13.19 -2.88 -2.49
CA ASN A 122 -14.02 -3.75 -3.34
C ASN A 122 -13.31 -5.07 -3.62
N THR A 123 -13.84 -6.18 -3.10
CA THR A 123 -13.26 -7.52 -3.26
C THR A 123 -13.15 -7.96 -4.71
N ASN A 124 -14.15 -7.66 -5.56
CA ASN A 124 -14.13 -8.04 -6.97
C ASN A 124 -13.05 -7.25 -7.73
N GLN A 125 -12.93 -5.95 -7.46
CA GLN A 125 -11.89 -5.11 -8.04
C GLN A 125 -10.49 -5.58 -7.61
N PHE A 126 -10.31 -5.92 -6.34
CA PHE A 126 -9.06 -6.47 -5.81
C PHE A 126 -8.66 -7.74 -6.56
N LYS A 127 -9.56 -8.74 -6.63
CA LYS A 127 -9.32 -10.00 -7.35
C LYS A 127 -8.96 -9.78 -8.82
N LYS A 128 -9.72 -8.91 -9.50
CA LYS A 128 -9.49 -8.57 -10.91
C LYS A 128 -8.09 -7.99 -11.12
N LEU A 129 -7.70 -6.98 -10.32
CA LEU A 129 -6.40 -6.32 -10.42
C LEU A 129 -5.25 -7.30 -10.15
N ILE A 130 -5.37 -8.17 -9.13
CA ILE A 130 -4.38 -9.21 -8.85
C ILE A 130 -4.24 -10.17 -10.04
N GLN A 131 -5.35 -10.63 -10.61
CA GLN A 131 -5.34 -11.56 -11.73
C GLN A 131 -4.72 -10.95 -12.99
N GLU A 132 -5.08 -9.71 -13.32
CA GLU A 132 -4.57 -8.99 -14.49
C GLU A 132 -3.08 -8.60 -14.35
N SER A 133 -2.60 -8.36 -13.12
CA SER A 133 -1.19 -8.03 -12.85
C SER A 133 -0.25 -9.23 -12.96
N LYS A 134 -0.76 -10.44 -12.86
CA LYS A 134 0.03 -11.66 -12.72
C LYS A 134 1.01 -11.86 -13.88
N GLY A 135 2.30 -11.96 -13.54
CA GLY A 135 3.39 -12.17 -14.51
C GLY A 135 3.85 -10.92 -15.27
N ASN A 136 3.24 -9.76 -15.02
CA ASN A 136 3.58 -8.49 -15.68
C ASN A 136 4.56 -7.62 -14.88
N TYR A 137 4.84 -7.98 -13.62
CA TYR A 137 5.62 -7.17 -12.69
C TYR A 137 6.73 -7.99 -12.02
N ASN A 138 7.79 -7.29 -11.62
CA ASN A 138 8.90 -7.89 -10.87
C ASN A 138 8.63 -7.96 -9.37
N LYS A 139 7.81 -7.03 -8.85
CA LYS A 139 7.37 -6.99 -7.46
C LYS A 139 5.91 -6.57 -7.36
N TYR A 140 5.22 -7.11 -6.36
CA TYR A 140 3.83 -6.88 -6.05
C TYR A 140 3.75 -6.38 -4.62
N ILE A 141 3.36 -5.13 -4.44
CA ILE A 141 3.19 -4.48 -3.14
C ILE A 141 1.69 -4.30 -2.91
N ILE A 142 1.16 -4.91 -1.86
CA ILE A 142 -0.29 -5.07 -1.71
C ILE A 142 -0.73 -4.65 -0.32
N MET A 143 -1.71 -3.75 -0.25
CA MET A 143 -2.52 -3.48 0.94
C MET A 143 -3.77 -4.37 0.89
N PRO A 144 -3.84 -5.46 1.68
CA PRO A 144 -4.96 -6.41 1.59
C PRO A 144 -6.23 -5.89 2.26
N THR A 145 -6.11 -5.03 3.26
CA THR A 145 -7.21 -4.60 4.15
C THR A 145 -8.00 -5.78 4.74
N ASN A 146 -9.23 -5.56 5.21
CA ASN A 146 -10.12 -6.60 5.73
C ASN A 146 -10.95 -7.29 4.64
N LEU A 147 -10.45 -7.34 3.40
CA LEU A 147 -11.21 -7.94 2.28
C LEU A 147 -11.30 -9.45 2.42
N ILE A 148 -12.51 -9.97 2.25
CA ILE A 148 -12.78 -11.40 2.15
C ILE A 148 -12.02 -11.96 0.95
N GLU A 149 -11.33 -13.10 1.13
CA GLU A 149 -10.55 -13.80 0.09
C GLU A 149 -9.33 -13.02 -0.47
N ALA A 150 -8.94 -11.88 0.12
CA ALA A 150 -7.74 -11.17 -0.30
C ALA A 150 -6.50 -12.09 -0.21
N THR A 151 -6.37 -12.82 0.89
CA THR A 151 -5.26 -13.76 1.14
C THR A 151 -5.14 -14.81 0.03
N GLU A 152 -6.24 -15.44 -0.37
CA GLU A 152 -6.22 -16.45 -1.42
C GLU A 152 -5.83 -15.87 -2.78
N SER A 153 -6.30 -14.67 -3.09
CA SER A 153 -5.89 -13.96 -4.30
C SER A 153 -4.39 -13.65 -4.30
N ILE A 154 -3.84 -13.17 -3.19
CA ILE A 154 -2.42 -12.86 -3.02
C ILE A 154 -1.55 -14.11 -3.20
N LYS A 155 -1.96 -15.25 -2.63
CA LYS A 155 -1.24 -16.54 -2.75
C LYS A 155 -1.10 -17.03 -4.21
N THR A 156 -1.90 -16.52 -5.14
CA THR A 156 -1.76 -16.87 -6.57
C THR A 156 -0.59 -16.19 -7.26
N LEU A 157 0.01 -15.17 -6.66
CA LEU A 157 1.16 -14.45 -7.18
C LEU A 157 2.48 -15.19 -6.86
N PRO A 158 3.59 -14.89 -7.57
CA PRO A 158 4.90 -15.46 -7.27
C PRO A 158 5.36 -15.07 -5.86
N HIS A 159 5.34 -16.00 -4.93
CA HIS A 159 5.58 -15.79 -3.49
C HIS A 159 6.81 -14.94 -3.17
N LYS A 160 7.92 -15.15 -3.88
CA LYS A 160 9.20 -14.43 -3.69
C LYS A 160 9.15 -12.95 -4.07
N ASP A 161 8.12 -12.53 -4.80
CA ASP A 161 8.00 -11.20 -5.36
C ASP A 161 6.87 -10.36 -4.71
N VAL A 162 6.16 -10.95 -3.73
CA VAL A 162 5.07 -10.30 -3.00
C VAL A 162 5.57 -9.65 -1.72
N PHE A 163 5.09 -8.43 -1.45
CA PHE A 163 5.29 -7.65 -0.22
C PHE A 163 3.94 -7.17 0.29
N ILE A 164 3.68 -7.36 1.57
CA ILE A 164 2.46 -6.89 2.22
C ILE A 164 2.71 -5.52 2.86
N LEU A 165 1.75 -4.64 2.75
CA LEU A 165 1.86 -3.28 3.23
C LEU A 165 0.62 -2.90 4.05
N ASP A 166 0.83 -2.11 5.10
CA ASP A 166 -0.16 -1.48 5.96
C ASP A 166 -0.87 -2.46 6.90
N GLN A 167 -1.52 -3.49 6.40
CA GLN A 167 -2.22 -4.50 7.18
C GLN A 167 -1.71 -5.90 6.87
N THR A 168 -1.61 -6.73 7.89
CA THR A 168 -1.28 -8.15 7.77
C THR A 168 -2.20 -9.01 8.63
N ASN A 169 -2.20 -10.32 8.42
CA ASN A 169 -2.94 -11.29 9.20
C ASN A 169 -2.14 -12.60 9.31
N PRO A 170 -2.55 -13.57 10.13
CA PRO A 170 -1.82 -14.84 10.31
C PRO A 170 -1.56 -15.60 9.00
N ASP A 171 -2.47 -15.53 8.02
CA ASP A 171 -2.33 -16.24 6.75
C ASP A 171 -1.35 -15.57 5.78
N LEU A 172 -0.89 -14.35 6.08
CA LEU A 172 0.06 -13.57 5.29
C LEU A 172 1.46 -13.53 5.93
N LEU A 173 1.69 -14.17 7.07
CA LEU A 173 2.98 -14.18 7.78
C LEU A 173 4.15 -14.74 6.95
N GLN A 174 3.87 -15.52 5.93
CA GLN A 174 4.86 -16.05 5.00
C GLN A 174 5.45 -15.01 4.04
N PHE A 175 4.79 -13.85 3.89
CA PHE A 175 5.25 -12.77 3.02
C PHE A 175 6.01 -11.71 3.80
N PRO A 176 7.06 -11.09 3.26
CA PRO A 176 7.65 -9.89 3.83
C PRO A 176 6.60 -8.78 3.92
N ALA A 177 6.63 -8.03 5.03
CA ALA A 177 5.63 -6.99 5.29
C ALA A 177 6.22 -5.79 6.02
N VAL A 178 5.66 -4.61 5.74
CA VAL A 178 5.72 -3.43 6.63
C VAL A 178 4.30 -3.08 7.02
N TYR A 179 3.97 -3.18 8.31
CA TYR A 179 2.60 -3.15 8.77
C TYR A 179 2.39 -2.32 10.04
N GLN A 180 1.15 -1.90 10.26
CA GLN A 180 0.67 -1.28 11.49
C GLN A 180 0.15 -2.34 12.47
N ASN A 181 0.47 -2.17 13.75
CA ASN A 181 -0.14 -2.95 14.82
C ASN A 181 -1.25 -2.13 15.48
N PHE A 182 -2.39 -2.04 14.83
CA PHE A 182 -3.51 -1.18 15.25
C PHE A 182 -3.94 -1.37 16.71
N VAL A 183 -3.89 -2.62 17.22
CA VAL A 183 -4.19 -2.90 18.62
C VAL A 183 -3.21 -2.21 19.54
N LYS A 184 -1.92 -2.37 19.27
CA LYS A 184 -0.84 -1.79 20.06
C LYS A 184 -0.75 -0.28 19.88
N ASP A 185 -0.90 0.21 18.65
CA ASP A 185 -0.75 1.62 18.32
C ASP A 185 -1.77 2.49 19.08
N ILE A 186 -3.04 2.10 19.07
CA ILE A 186 -4.09 2.82 19.80
C ILE A 186 -3.90 2.66 21.32
N TYR A 187 -3.60 1.46 21.80
CA TYR A 187 -3.38 1.19 23.22
C TYR A 187 -2.22 2.01 23.77
N ASP A 188 -1.05 1.92 23.16
CA ASP A 188 0.16 2.62 23.59
C ASP A 188 0.01 4.15 23.46
N GLY A 189 -0.66 4.60 22.39
CA GLY A 189 -0.98 6.01 22.18
C GLY A 189 -1.83 6.57 23.32
N LEU A 190 -2.93 5.92 23.64
CA LEU A 190 -3.81 6.31 24.76
C LEU A 190 -3.10 6.20 26.12
N ALA A 191 -2.31 5.15 26.32
CA ALA A 191 -1.55 4.96 27.57
C ALA A 191 -0.55 6.09 27.82
N LYS A 192 0.16 6.55 26.79
CA LYS A 192 1.06 7.71 26.86
C LYS A 192 0.30 9.02 27.10
N GLY A 193 -0.92 9.15 26.58
CA GLY A 193 -1.79 10.30 26.81
C GLY A 193 -2.61 10.25 28.10
N LYS A 194 -2.51 9.17 28.88
CA LYS A 194 -3.41 8.88 30.04
C LYS A 194 -3.58 10.04 30.99
N GLN A 195 -2.53 10.75 31.35
CA GLN A 195 -2.59 11.89 32.29
C GLN A 195 -3.55 12.99 31.82
N HIS A 196 -3.61 13.25 30.52
CA HIS A 196 -4.55 14.22 29.94
C HIS A 196 -5.98 13.70 29.90
N LEU A 197 -6.14 12.37 29.77
CA LEU A 197 -7.45 11.72 29.70
C LEU A 197 -8.16 11.62 31.06
N GLN A 198 -7.42 11.58 32.17
CA GLN A 198 -7.97 11.40 33.52
C GLN A 198 -8.94 12.49 33.97
N ARG A 199 -8.89 13.67 33.36
CA ARG A 199 -9.82 14.78 33.68
C ARG A 199 -11.19 14.63 33.04
N TYR A 200 -11.36 13.69 32.11
CA TYR A 200 -12.62 13.45 31.40
C TYR A 200 -13.34 12.24 32.02
N SER A 201 -14.66 12.29 31.99
CA SER A 201 -15.51 11.25 32.61
C SER A 201 -15.69 10.01 31.73
N LYS A 202 -15.50 10.17 30.40
CA LYS A 202 -15.78 9.09 29.43
C LYS A 202 -14.96 9.22 28.15
N LEU A 203 -14.58 8.10 27.56
CA LEU A 203 -13.97 8.02 26.23
C LEU A 203 -14.97 7.45 25.24
N ILE A 204 -15.10 8.07 24.07
CA ILE A 204 -16.04 7.65 23.03
C ILE A 204 -15.28 7.39 21.74
N LEU A 205 -15.28 6.15 21.25
CA LEU A 205 -14.71 5.80 19.96
C LEU A 205 -15.81 5.85 18.89
N ILE A 206 -15.59 6.63 17.84
CA ILE A 206 -16.44 6.60 16.63
C ILE A 206 -15.87 5.53 15.71
N PHE A 207 -16.61 4.42 15.54
CA PHE A 207 -16.14 3.26 14.80
C PHE A 207 -17.24 2.67 13.91
N PRO A 208 -17.35 3.14 12.66
CA PRO A 208 -18.32 2.62 11.67
C PRO A 208 -18.12 1.13 11.36
N GLY A 209 -16.88 0.62 11.44
CA GLY A 209 -16.57 -0.81 11.32
C GLY A 209 -16.50 -1.35 9.90
N PHE A 210 -16.63 -0.51 8.88
CA PHE A 210 -16.58 -0.95 7.48
C PHE A 210 -15.18 -0.84 6.86
N ARG A 211 -14.47 0.25 7.12
CA ARG A 211 -13.13 0.52 6.57
C ARG A 211 -12.04 0.49 7.63
N GLU A 212 -12.42 0.85 8.84
CA GLU A 212 -11.51 0.95 9.97
C GLU A 212 -11.02 -0.44 10.39
N PRO A 213 -9.70 -0.59 10.62
CA PRO A 213 -9.15 -1.83 11.13
C PRO A 213 -9.73 -2.19 12.50
N ILE A 214 -10.25 -3.42 12.66
CA ILE A 214 -10.84 -3.89 13.91
C ILE A 214 -9.88 -3.78 15.10
N GLY A 215 -8.57 -3.79 14.85
CA GLY A 215 -7.55 -3.62 15.87
C GLY A 215 -7.66 -2.29 16.63
N LEU A 216 -8.19 -1.22 16.01
CA LEU A 216 -8.45 0.05 16.69
C LEU A 216 -9.47 -0.13 17.81
N LYS A 217 -10.58 -0.81 17.54
CA LYS A 217 -11.61 -1.12 18.53
C LYS A 217 -11.04 -1.99 19.65
N ILE A 218 -10.37 -3.08 19.30
CA ILE A 218 -9.80 -4.03 20.27
C ILE A 218 -8.80 -3.33 21.21
N GLY A 219 -7.88 -2.54 20.66
CA GLY A 219 -6.88 -1.83 21.47
C GLY A 219 -7.49 -0.73 22.35
N PHE A 220 -8.52 -0.02 21.85
CA PHE A 220 -9.28 0.96 22.61
C PHE A 220 -10.02 0.32 23.81
N GLU A 221 -10.79 -0.75 23.58
CA GLU A 221 -11.51 -1.47 24.64
C GLU A 221 -10.54 -2.03 25.70
N ARG A 222 -9.42 -2.61 25.25
CA ARG A 222 -8.37 -3.10 26.16
C ARG A 222 -7.79 -1.98 27.02
N PHE A 223 -7.46 -0.83 26.44
CA PHE A 223 -6.98 0.32 27.20
C PHE A 223 -7.99 0.79 28.24
N CYS A 224 -9.25 0.94 27.85
CA CYS A 224 -10.31 1.36 28.77
C CYS A 224 -10.51 0.38 29.93
N HIS A 225 -10.47 -0.92 29.64
CA HIS A 225 -10.55 -1.96 30.66
C HIS A 225 -9.35 -1.90 31.63
N ASP A 226 -8.12 -1.89 31.12
CA ASP A 226 -6.90 -1.98 31.93
C ASP A 226 -6.70 -0.74 32.84
N PHE A 227 -7.22 0.41 32.41
CA PHE A 227 -7.12 1.68 33.17
C PHE A 227 -8.43 2.17 33.79
N ASN A 228 -9.49 1.33 33.76
CA ASN A 228 -10.80 1.63 34.33
C ASN A 228 -11.45 2.93 33.79
N PHE A 229 -11.31 3.21 32.50
CA PHE A 229 -12.02 4.30 31.86
C PHE A 229 -13.44 3.90 31.48
N ASN A 230 -14.41 4.74 31.86
CA ASN A 230 -15.75 4.63 31.29
C ASN A 230 -15.69 4.91 29.78
N HIS A 231 -16.30 4.07 28.96
CA HIS A 231 -16.19 4.21 27.51
C HIS A 231 -17.46 3.78 26.78
N GLU A 232 -17.54 4.23 25.54
CA GLU A 232 -18.61 3.89 24.61
C GLU A 232 -18.03 3.79 23.19
N ILE A 233 -18.65 2.96 22.35
CA ILE A 233 -18.36 2.87 20.92
C ILE A 233 -19.63 3.17 20.17
N ILE A 234 -19.59 4.17 19.28
CA ILE A 234 -20.70 4.56 18.44
C ILE A 234 -20.34 4.34 16.96
N ALA A 235 -21.32 4.02 16.14
CA ALA A 235 -21.08 3.69 14.74
C ALA A 235 -20.80 4.95 13.88
N ASP A 236 -21.46 6.06 14.19
CA ASP A 236 -21.32 7.35 13.48
C ASP A 236 -21.65 8.51 14.41
N PHE A 237 -21.43 9.72 13.96
CA PHE A 237 -21.74 10.96 14.71
C PHE A 237 -22.85 11.79 14.05
N THR A 238 -23.83 11.14 13.41
CA THR A 238 -24.93 11.80 12.76
C THR A 238 -26.01 12.20 13.77
N ASP A 239 -26.41 13.49 13.76
CA ASP A 239 -27.44 14.06 14.63
C ASP A 239 -27.24 13.84 16.15
N ILE A 240 -25.99 13.66 16.57
CA ILE A 240 -25.60 13.47 17.97
C ILE A 240 -25.07 14.78 18.55
N ASN A 241 -25.46 15.10 19.77
CA ASN A 241 -24.88 16.21 20.52
C ASN A 241 -23.54 15.81 21.14
N VAL A 242 -22.60 16.77 21.14
CA VAL A 242 -21.34 16.59 21.87
C VAL A 242 -21.64 16.57 23.37
N ILE A 243 -21.15 15.53 24.05
CA ILE A 243 -21.30 15.37 25.49
C ILE A 243 -20.10 16.04 26.18
N GLN A 244 -20.40 16.93 27.12
CA GLN A 244 -19.37 17.59 27.92
C GLN A 244 -18.59 16.56 28.73
N ASN A 245 -17.35 16.90 29.01
CA ASN A 245 -16.43 16.11 29.83
C ASN A 245 -16.14 14.70 29.24
N CYS A 246 -16.23 14.57 27.90
CA CYS A 246 -15.92 13.35 27.16
C CYS A 246 -14.77 13.61 26.18
N VAL A 247 -13.99 12.56 25.86
CA VAL A 247 -13.01 12.56 24.78
C VAL A 247 -13.49 11.68 23.62
N TYR A 248 -13.51 12.23 22.43
CA TYR A 248 -13.84 11.53 21.21
C TYR A 248 -12.58 11.02 20.53
N ILE A 249 -12.49 9.71 20.29
CA ILE A 249 -11.44 9.07 19.49
C ILE A 249 -11.99 8.89 18.08
N ILE A 250 -11.37 9.56 17.10
CA ILE A 250 -11.98 9.76 15.77
C ILE A 250 -11.02 9.32 14.66
N PRO A 251 -11.26 8.16 14.01
CA PRO A 251 -10.50 7.72 12.86
C PRO A 251 -10.76 8.52 11.57
N SER A 252 -11.99 8.96 11.37
CA SER A 252 -12.46 9.62 10.14
C SER A 252 -12.36 11.14 10.22
N ASP A 253 -11.78 11.80 9.21
CA ASP A 253 -11.75 13.27 9.13
C ASP A 253 -13.15 13.88 8.94
N ARG A 254 -14.11 13.13 8.36
CA ARG A 254 -15.50 13.57 8.23
C ARG A 254 -16.17 13.66 9.59
N ASP A 255 -16.00 12.63 10.43
CA ASP A 255 -16.55 12.64 11.79
C ASP A 255 -15.86 13.69 12.66
N LEU A 256 -14.55 13.93 12.45
CA LEU A 256 -13.83 15.01 13.13
C LEU A 256 -14.48 16.38 12.86
N VAL A 257 -14.81 16.67 11.61
CA VAL A 257 -15.47 17.92 11.24
C VAL A 257 -16.87 17.99 11.89
N GLN A 258 -17.66 16.92 11.83
CA GLN A 258 -19.00 16.88 12.41
C GLN A 258 -18.99 17.13 13.93
N VAL A 259 -18.09 16.48 14.66
CA VAL A 259 -17.93 16.68 16.10
C VAL A 259 -17.57 18.13 16.42
N ILE A 260 -16.63 18.75 15.70
CA ILE A 260 -16.22 20.14 15.90
C ILE A 260 -17.36 21.11 15.58
N GLU A 261 -18.05 20.92 14.46
CA GLU A 261 -19.18 21.77 14.08
C GLU A 261 -20.33 21.71 15.10
N GLN A 262 -20.64 20.51 15.56
CA GLN A 262 -21.69 20.32 16.56
C GLN A 262 -21.31 20.95 17.91
N ALA A 263 -20.06 20.80 18.33
CA ALA A 263 -19.55 21.44 19.55
C ALA A 263 -19.64 22.99 19.45
N LYS A 264 -19.31 23.54 18.28
CA LYS A 264 -19.45 25.01 18.03
C LYS A 264 -20.90 25.47 18.12
N ARG A 265 -21.87 24.71 17.59
CA ARG A 265 -23.32 25.02 17.75
C ARG A 265 -23.75 25.02 19.22
N GLN A 266 -23.17 24.12 20.02
CA GLN A 266 -23.40 24.01 21.46
C GLN A 266 -22.57 25.02 22.28
N LYS A 267 -21.68 25.81 21.65
CA LYS A 267 -20.74 26.75 22.30
C LYS A 267 -19.78 26.07 23.25
N LEU A 268 -19.39 24.84 22.97
CA LEU A 268 -18.40 24.09 23.75
C LEU A 268 -16.98 24.38 23.27
N GLN A 269 -16.04 24.47 24.20
CA GLN A 269 -14.62 24.73 23.93
C GLN A 269 -13.83 23.43 23.93
N LEU A 270 -13.16 23.15 22.80
CA LEU A 270 -12.25 22.00 22.65
C LEU A 270 -11.06 22.10 23.63
N GLY A 271 -10.72 20.98 24.24
CA GLY A 271 -9.67 20.91 25.23
C GLY A 271 -10.06 21.44 26.63
N VAL A 272 -11.28 21.97 26.80
CA VAL A 272 -11.85 22.44 28.08
C VAL A 272 -13.12 21.66 28.41
N ASP A 273 -14.16 21.80 27.58
CA ASP A 273 -15.46 21.15 27.82
C ASP A 273 -15.51 19.73 27.25
N TYR A 274 -14.77 19.45 26.21
CA TYR A 274 -14.63 18.13 25.58
C TYR A 274 -13.24 17.97 24.98
N GLY A 275 -12.84 16.74 24.69
CA GLY A 275 -11.54 16.43 24.05
C GLY A 275 -11.69 15.68 22.73
N ILE A 276 -10.67 15.76 21.89
CA ILE A 276 -10.55 14.98 20.66
C ILE A 276 -9.15 14.38 20.54
N ILE A 277 -9.10 13.08 20.21
CA ILE A 277 -7.93 12.40 19.66
C ILE A 277 -8.31 11.88 18.28
N SER A 278 -7.62 12.32 17.23
CA SER A 278 -7.84 11.80 15.89
C SER A 278 -6.79 10.75 15.52
N TYR A 279 -7.17 9.78 14.68
CA TYR A 279 -6.25 8.79 14.17
C TYR A 279 -5.64 9.27 12.84
N ASN A 280 -4.37 8.96 12.62
CA ASN A 280 -3.51 9.46 11.54
C ASN A 280 -3.30 10.98 11.55
N GLU A 281 -2.04 11.36 11.44
CA GLU A 281 -1.60 12.75 11.38
C GLU A 281 -1.81 13.30 9.97
N THR A 282 -2.30 14.54 9.89
CA THR A 282 -2.37 15.31 8.64
C THR A 282 -1.94 16.76 8.88
N PRO A 283 -1.45 17.49 7.85
CA PRO A 283 -1.05 18.89 8.00
C PRO A 283 -2.18 19.78 8.55
N LEU A 284 -3.43 19.54 8.17
CA LEU A 284 -4.59 20.32 8.62
C LEU A 284 -4.87 20.13 10.12
N LYS A 285 -4.67 18.93 10.67
CA LYS A 285 -4.88 18.66 12.09
C LYS A 285 -3.96 19.45 13.02
N LYS A 286 -2.84 19.96 12.49
CA LYS A 286 -1.94 20.86 13.23
C LYS A 286 -2.53 22.25 13.44
N LEU A 287 -3.42 22.67 12.55
CA LEU A 287 -3.97 24.03 12.49
C LEU A 287 -5.41 24.13 13.01
N VAL A 288 -6.23 23.10 12.75
CA VAL A 288 -7.63 23.07 13.17
C VAL A 288 -7.72 23.18 14.70
N GLU A 289 -8.55 24.10 15.20
CA GLU A 289 -8.83 24.34 16.63
C GLU A 289 -7.53 24.48 17.47
N ASN A 290 -6.52 25.15 16.94
CA ASN A 290 -5.18 25.30 17.57
C ASN A 290 -4.43 23.96 17.78
N GLY A 291 -4.76 22.95 17.03
CA GLY A 291 -4.09 21.66 16.97
C GLY A 291 -4.87 20.50 17.61
N ILE A 292 -5.11 19.49 16.80
CA ILE A 292 -5.74 18.23 17.22
C ILE A 292 -4.67 17.24 17.65
N THR A 293 -4.84 16.62 18.80
CA THR A 293 -4.03 15.48 19.27
C THR A 293 -4.24 14.30 18.34
N THR A 294 -3.16 13.67 17.91
CA THR A 294 -3.25 12.54 16.98
C THR A 294 -2.48 11.33 17.47
N ILE A 295 -2.99 10.13 17.19
CA ILE A 295 -2.24 8.87 17.22
C ILE A 295 -1.99 8.49 15.77
N SER A 296 -0.73 8.35 15.38
CA SER A 296 -0.38 8.12 13.97
C SER A 296 0.81 7.19 13.82
N THR A 297 0.70 6.30 12.83
CA THR A 297 1.89 5.63 12.29
C THR A 297 2.73 6.62 11.49
N ASP A 298 4.01 6.31 11.33
CA ASP A 298 4.94 7.11 10.51
C ASP A 298 4.92 6.59 9.07
N PHE A 299 4.08 7.21 8.23
CA PHE A 299 3.89 6.80 6.83
C PHE A 299 5.12 7.06 5.95
N GLU A 300 5.92 8.09 6.23
CA GLU A 300 7.17 8.32 5.52
C GLU A 300 8.18 7.20 5.82
N THR A 301 8.33 6.84 7.10
CA THR A 301 9.16 5.70 7.51
C THR A 301 8.67 4.39 6.89
N MET A 302 7.34 4.18 6.83
CA MET A 302 6.75 2.99 6.21
C MET A 302 7.14 2.86 4.73
N GLY A 303 6.99 3.93 3.96
CA GLY A 303 7.36 3.96 2.54
C GLY A 303 8.86 3.71 2.31
N LYS A 304 9.71 4.36 3.10
CA LYS A 304 11.17 4.17 3.06
C LYS A 304 11.56 2.74 3.40
N THR A 305 11.05 2.20 4.51
CA THR A 305 11.35 0.83 4.98
C THR A 305 10.95 -0.20 3.93
N LEU A 306 9.76 -0.06 3.34
CA LEU A 306 9.29 -0.94 2.28
C LEU A 306 10.23 -0.93 1.07
N ALA A 307 10.63 0.26 0.60
CA ALA A 307 11.55 0.41 -0.52
C ALA A 307 12.90 -0.25 -0.24
N GLU A 308 13.46 -0.01 0.94
CA GLU A 308 14.73 -0.64 1.37
C GLU A 308 14.62 -2.16 1.45
N MET A 309 13.49 -2.70 1.96
CA MET A 309 13.24 -4.14 1.99
C MET A 309 13.24 -4.75 0.58
N ILE A 310 12.60 -4.07 -0.38
CA ILE A 310 12.55 -4.53 -1.77
C ILE A 310 13.94 -4.48 -2.42
N LEU A 311 14.68 -3.40 -2.24
CA LEU A 311 16.03 -3.23 -2.79
C LEU A 311 17.02 -4.26 -2.22
N LYS A 312 16.92 -4.55 -0.91
CA LYS A 312 17.76 -5.55 -0.21
C LYS A 312 17.22 -6.98 -0.34
N ASN A 313 16.08 -7.17 -0.99
CA ASN A 313 15.38 -8.46 -1.10
C ASN A 313 15.15 -9.14 0.28
N SER A 314 14.85 -8.32 1.29
CA SER A 314 14.58 -8.78 2.68
C SER A 314 13.27 -9.56 2.74
N LYS A 315 13.21 -10.56 3.63
CA LYS A 315 12.04 -11.42 3.84
C LYS A 315 11.44 -11.28 5.24
N THR A 316 11.73 -10.17 5.91
CA THR A 316 11.26 -9.91 7.27
C THR A 316 9.87 -9.30 7.30
N GLN A 317 9.23 -9.36 8.46
CA GLN A 317 8.06 -8.56 8.78
C GLN A 317 8.47 -7.46 9.75
N ILE A 318 8.12 -6.23 9.45
CA ILE A 318 8.51 -5.05 10.21
C ILE A 318 7.26 -4.31 10.66
N GLU A 319 7.07 -4.23 11.99
CA GLU A 319 6.06 -3.36 12.59
C GLU A 319 6.52 -1.90 12.45
N ASN A 320 5.69 -1.09 11.80
CA ASN A 320 6.00 0.33 11.60
C ASN A 320 5.81 1.13 12.89
N PRO A 321 6.66 2.10 13.21
CA PRO A 321 6.53 2.89 14.43
C PRO A 321 5.27 3.75 14.41
N SER A 322 4.62 3.85 15.57
CA SER A 322 3.48 4.71 15.83
C SER A 322 3.75 5.61 17.04
N ARG A 323 3.11 6.78 17.08
CA ARG A 323 3.24 7.73 18.19
C ARG A 323 1.98 8.54 18.41
N ILE A 324 1.78 8.99 19.64
CA ILE A 324 0.85 10.07 19.96
C ILE A 324 1.55 11.41 19.83
N ILE A 325 0.86 12.41 19.28
CA ILE A 325 1.28 13.80 19.19
C ILE A 325 0.26 14.62 19.98
N ILE A 326 0.59 14.96 21.20
CA ILE A 326 -0.31 15.70 22.09
C ILE A 326 -0.33 17.17 21.69
N ARG A 327 -1.55 17.74 21.61
CA ARG A 327 -1.86 19.13 21.30
C ARG A 327 -2.98 19.64 22.20
N ASN A 328 -3.52 20.81 21.88
CA ASN A 328 -4.50 21.50 22.72
C ASN A 328 -5.90 20.85 22.74
N SER A 329 -6.14 19.78 22.02
CA SER A 329 -7.45 19.14 21.93
C SER A 329 -7.77 18.13 23.06
N ILE A 330 -6.81 17.85 23.97
CA ILE A 330 -7.01 17.07 25.19
C ILE A 330 -6.29 17.68 26.37
#